data_f41b73401d5528a6ae61ff1e968c35f8
#
_entry.id   f41b73401d5528a6ae61ff1e968c35f8
#
_cell.length_a   1.000
_cell.length_b   1.000
_cell.length_c   1.000
_cell.angle_alpha   90.00
_cell.angle_beta   90.00
_cell.angle_gamma   90.00
#
_symmetry.space_group_name_H-M   'P 1'
#
loop_
_entity.id
_entity.type
_entity.pdbx_description
1 polymer ?
#
loop_
_entity_poly.entity_id
_entity_poly.type
_entity_poly.pdbx_seq_one_letter_code
_entity_poly.pdbx_strand_id
1 'polypeptide(L)'
;MTNLQKRISSGLVLLVILAVIINATRLMPNIPVYTLVILALLVSYEYSRFFKTKSLSLMFLLTILMSTLVPSEYYSHFVILGCLIWLSLFLRILLYDNPTMGSAEIFFSGYLMIFPSFVSGIIIFESYAKLLMLVLIAVSFADSAAYFFGKKFGRRILLKNTSPGKTLEGLIGAFIATPIFLALLSTLMDINLSGAIIFGMIITPLSFAGDVVFSFIKRSANVKDSSNLIPGHGGFIDLLDGSIASLPFFALLLMNLPENF
;
A
#
# COMPACT_ATOMS: atom_id res chain seq x y z
N MET A 1 3.10 -18.72 21.03
CA MET A 1 2.29 -18.50 19.82
C MET A 1 3.11 -18.80 18.60
N THR A 2 2.58 -19.56 17.66
CA THR A 2 3.22 -19.76 16.34
C THR A 2 3.22 -18.45 15.53
N ASN A 3 4.09 -18.33 14.53
CA ASN A 3 4.11 -17.14 13.67
C ASN A 3 2.75 -16.90 12.96
N LEU A 4 2.02 -17.98 12.64
CA LEU A 4 0.69 -17.90 12.08
C LEU A 4 -0.32 -17.30 13.08
N GLN A 5 -0.29 -17.74 14.33
CA GLN A 5 -1.19 -17.20 15.38
C GLN A 5 -0.93 -15.71 15.63
N LYS A 6 0.35 -15.27 15.61
CA LYS A 6 0.70 -13.84 15.75
C LYS A 6 0.14 -13.02 14.58
N ARG A 7 0.21 -13.52 13.35
CA ARG A 7 -0.35 -12.86 12.16
C ARG A 7 -1.88 -12.77 12.22
N ILE A 8 -2.55 -13.85 12.59
CA ILE A 8 -4.02 -13.85 12.73
C ILE A 8 -4.45 -12.87 13.83
N SER A 9 -3.82 -12.89 15.01
CA SER A 9 -4.19 -12.00 16.11
C SER A 9 -3.97 -10.53 15.77
N SER A 10 -2.84 -10.16 15.15
CA SER A 10 -2.60 -8.77 14.74
C SER A 10 -3.54 -8.32 13.62
N GLY A 11 -3.85 -9.19 12.66
CA GLY A 11 -4.85 -8.92 11.63
C GLY A 11 -6.25 -8.66 12.21
N LEU A 12 -6.68 -9.48 13.18
CA LEU A 12 -7.96 -9.28 13.87
C LEU A 12 -7.99 -7.96 14.66
N VAL A 13 -6.90 -7.62 15.36
CA VAL A 13 -6.80 -6.33 16.07
C VAL A 13 -6.92 -5.16 15.09
N LEU A 14 -6.25 -5.22 13.95
CA LEU A 14 -6.34 -4.18 12.93
C LEU A 14 -7.75 -4.05 12.34
N LEU A 15 -8.44 -5.17 12.09
CA LEU A 15 -9.84 -5.16 11.65
C LEU A 15 -10.77 -4.54 12.70
N VAL A 16 -10.57 -4.82 13.98
CA VAL A 16 -11.33 -4.19 15.07
C VAL A 16 -11.06 -2.69 15.12
N ILE A 17 -9.79 -2.27 15.02
CA ILE A 17 -9.42 -0.85 14.98
C ILE A 17 -10.11 -0.16 13.79
N LEU A 18 -10.06 -0.76 12.61
CA LEU A 18 -10.72 -0.23 11.41
C LEU A 18 -12.24 -0.10 11.62
N ALA A 19 -12.89 -1.12 12.17
CA ALA A 19 -14.32 -1.10 12.48
C ALA A 19 -14.68 0.00 13.48
N VAL A 20 -13.84 0.21 14.51
CA VAL A 20 -14.02 1.30 15.49
C VAL A 20 -13.88 2.66 14.81
N ILE A 21 -12.87 2.87 13.97
CA ILE A 21 -12.67 4.12 13.22
C ILE A 21 -13.89 4.41 12.35
N ILE A 22 -14.41 3.43 11.62
CA ILE A 22 -15.59 3.58 10.77
C ILE A 22 -16.82 3.97 11.59
N ASN A 23 -17.06 3.30 12.72
CA ASN A 23 -18.19 3.67 13.58
C ASN A 23 -18.01 5.05 14.21
N ALA A 24 -16.78 5.43 14.55
CA ALA A 24 -16.48 6.75 15.12
C ALA A 24 -16.69 7.90 14.11
N THR A 25 -16.70 7.63 12.80
CA THR A 25 -17.03 8.66 11.78
C THR A 25 -18.43 9.24 11.95
N ARG A 26 -19.36 8.50 12.54
CA ARG A 26 -20.72 8.98 12.85
C ARG A 26 -20.72 10.10 13.88
N LEU A 27 -19.77 10.09 14.82
CA LEU A 27 -19.63 11.08 15.89
C LEU A 27 -18.65 12.20 15.52
N MET A 28 -17.59 11.84 14.80
CA MET A 28 -16.51 12.73 14.39
C MET A 28 -16.13 12.44 12.92
N PRO A 29 -16.70 13.16 11.95
CA PRO A 29 -16.49 12.90 10.51
C PRO A 29 -15.00 12.91 10.08
N ASN A 30 -14.17 13.71 10.75
CA ASN A 30 -12.76 13.88 10.40
C ASN A 30 -11.81 12.79 10.98
N ILE A 31 -12.32 11.84 11.80
CA ILE A 31 -11.48 10.75 12.37
C ILE A 31 -10.68 10.02 11.32
N PRO A 32 -11.20 9.61 10.15
CA PRO A 32 -10.41 8.91 9.15
C PRO A 32 -9.26 9.75 8.59
N VAL A 33 -9.47 11.05 8.41
CA VAL A 33 -8.41 11.97 7.96
C VAL A 33 -7.29 12.02 8.99
N TYR A 34 -7.61 12.19 10.28
CA TYR A 34 -6.61 12.16 11.36
C TYR A 34 -5.91 10.81 11.43
N THR A 35 -6.63 9.71 11.22
CA THR A 35 -6.04 8.37 11.18
C THR A 35 -5.06 8.22 10.02
N LEU A 36 -5.42 8.70 8.83
CA LEU A 36 -4.51 8.69 7.66
C LEU A 36 -3.27 9.52 7.92
N VAL A 37 -3.40 10.69 8.53
CA VAL A 37 -2.25 11.53 8.91
C VAL A 37 -1.34 10.82 9.92
N ILE A 38 -1.90 10.19 10.96
CA ILE A 38 -1.13 9.42 11.94
C ILE A 38 -0.42 8.24 11.26
N LEU A 39 -1.10 7.51 10.38
CA LEU A 39 -0.49 6.42 9.63
C LEU A 39 0.63 6.93 8.71
N ALA A 40 0.45 8.09 8.04
CA ALA A 40 1.49 8.70 7.23
C ALA A 40 2.74 9.01 8.06
N LEU A 41 2.56 9.56 9.26
CA LEU A 41 3.67 9.85 10.18
C LEU A 41 4.38 8.57 10.65
N LEU A 42 3.62 7.53 11.01
CA LEU A 42 4.19 6.24 11.43
C LEU A 42 4.97 5.56 10.29
N VAL A 43 4.39 5.50 9.09
CA VAL A 43 5.05 4.98 7.89
C VAL A 43 6.30 5.77 7.56
N SER A 44 6.23 7.11 7.64
CA SER A 44 7.38 7.99 7.41
C SER A 44 8.48 7.81 8.45
N TYR A 45 8.11 7.61 9.72
CA TYR A 45 9.06 7.29 10.78
C TYR A 45 9.77 5.95 10.51
N GLU A 46 9.04 4.90 10.15
CA GLU A 46 9.66 3.62 9.78
C GLU A 46 10.57 3.76 8.55
N TYR A 47 10.10 4.47 7.52
CA TYR A 47 10.88 4.72 6.32
C TYR A 47 12.18 5.49 6.60
N SER A 48 12.12 6.44 7.54
CA SER A 48 13.29 7.22 7.96
C SER A 48 14.44 6.37 8.51
N ARG A 49 14.16 5.15 8.96
CA ARG A 49 15.16 4.19 9.46
C ARG A 49 15.99 3.55 8.34
N PHE A 50 15.58 3.68 7.09
CA PHE A 50 16.36 3.22 5.94
C PHE A 50 17.56 4.12 5.63
N PHE A 51 17.60 5.32 6.19
CA PHE A 51 18.74 6.24 6.03
C PHE A 51 19.90 5.88 6.95
N LYS A 52 21.12 6.03 6.40
CA LYS A 52 22.36 5.74 7.14
C LYS A 52 22.67 6.78 8.21
N THR A 53 22.17 8.01 8.07
CA THR A 53 22.47 9.13 8.97
C THR A 53 21.21 9.68 9.61
N LYS A 54 21.30 10.06 10.90
CA LYS A 54 20.20 10.68 11.64
C LYS A 54 19.76 12.01 11.02
N SER A 55 20.67 12.75 10.39
CA SER A 55 20.34 14.00 9.72
C SER A 55 19.41 13.79 8.53
N LEU A 56 19.67 12.79 7.67
CA LEU A 56 18.79 12.44 6.56
C LEU A 56 17.41 11.95 7.06
N SER A 57 17.39 11.17 8.14
CA SER A 57 16.13 10.74 8.76
C SER A 57 15.32 11.94 9.23
N LEU A 58 15.95 12.90 9.91
CA LEU A 58 15.28 14.10 10.39
C LEU A 58 14.79 14.97 9.23
N MET A 59 15.64 15.21 8.22
CA MET A 59 15.25 15.95 7.01
C MET A 59 14.04 15.32 6.31
N PHE A 60 14.01 14.00 6.18
CA PHE A 60 12.89 13.29 5.58
C PHE A 60 11.59 13.52 6.37
N LEU A 61 11.63 13.38 7.70
CA LEU A 61 10.46 13.60 8.55
C LEU A 61 9.97 15.05 8.49
N LEU A 62 10.91 16.02 8.48
CA LEU A 62 10.56 17.43 8.33
C LEU A 62 9.93 17.72 6.95
N THR A 63 10.43 17.09 5.88
CA THR A 63 9.87 17.25 4.53
C THR A 63 8.44 16.73 4.49
N ILE A 64 8.16 15.56 5.07
CA ILE A 64 6.81 15.02 5.17
C ILE A 64 5.91 15.93 6.02
N LEU A 65 6.40 16.44 7.14
CA LEU A 65 5.63 17.36 7.99
C LEU A 65 5.31 18.66 7.25
N MET A 66 6.27 19.26 6.55
CA MET A 66 6.03 20.47 5.75
C MET A 66 5.05 20.25 4.61
N SER A 67 4.97 19.01 4.08
CA SER A 67 4.00 18.66 3.03
C SER A 67 2.55 18.76 3.50
N THR A 68 2.28 18.71 4.80
CA THR A 68 0.92 18.91 5.34
C THR A 68 0.42 20.35 5.16
N LEU A 69 1.33 21.29 4.88
CA LEU A 69 1.02 22.70 4.59
C LEU A 69 0.75 22.96 3.12
N VAL A 70 0.88 21.93 2.24
CA VAL A 70 0.62 22.08 0.81
C VAL A 70 -0.89 22.31 0.60
N PRO A 71 -1.29 23.38 -0.10
CA PRO A 71 -2.69 23.63 -0.42
C PRO A 71 -3.30 22.47 -1.25
N SER A 72 -4.57 22.16 -0.98
CA SER A 72 -5.26 21.03 -1.63
C SER A 72 -5.36 21.16 -3.15
N GLU A 73 -5.29 22.36 -3.71
CA GLU A 73 -5.25 22.61 -5.15
C GLU A 73 -4.07 21.95 -5.86
N TYR A 74 -2.97 21.65 -5.14
CA TYR A 74 -1.80 20.96 -5.69
C TYR A 74 -1.84 19.43 -5.54
N TYR A 75 -2.82 18.89 -4.84
CA TYR A 75 -2.88 17.46 -4.53
C TYR A 75 -2.91 16.59 -5.79
N SER A 76 -3.62 17.02 -6.84
CA SER A 76 -3.67 16.30 -8.12
C SER A 76 -2.29 16.11 -8.75
N HIS A 77 -1.43 17.14 -8.69
CA HIS A 77 -0.06 17.05 -9.21
C HIS A 77 0.78 16.03 -8.45
N PHE A 78 0.64 15.99 -7.11
CA PHE A 78 1.34 14.99 -6.29
C PHE A 78 0.82 13.57 -6.55
N VAL A 79 -0.48 13.38 -6.75
CA VAL A 79 -1.06 12.08 -7.10
C VAL A 79 -0.47 11.58 -8.42
N ILE A 80 -0.41 12.43 -9.46
CA ILE A 80 0.18 12.08 -10.76
C ILE A 80 1.67 11.73 -10.61
N LEU A 81 2.44 12.55 -9.89
CA LEU A 81 3.85 12.28 -9.61
C LEU A 81 4.03 10.97 -8.84
N GLY A 82 3.16 10.68 -7.87
CA GLY A 82 3.13 9.41 -7.15
C GLY A 82 2.93 8.21 -8.08
N CYS A 83 1.95 8.28 -8.98
CA CYS A 83 1.75 7.22 -9.98
C CYS A 83 2.98 7.01 -10.87
N LEU A 84 3.60 8.09 -11.33
CA LEU A 84 4.78 8.03 -12.20
C LEU A 84 5.99 7.42 -11.48
N ILE A 85 6.24 7.77 -10.22
CA ILE A 85 7.36 7.18 -9.46
C ILE A 85 7.13 5.70 -9.17
N TRP A 86 5.89 5.31 -8.80
CA TRP A 86 5.54 3.91 -8.60
C TRP A 86 5.78 3.08 -9.86
N LEU A 87 5.30 3.57 -11.00
CA LEU A 87 5.48 2.89 -12.29
C LEU A 87 6.96 2.81 -12.68
N SER A 88 7.72 3.89 -12.53
CA SER A 88 9.14 3.94 -12.88
C SER A 88 10.00 2.98 -12.04
N LEU A 89 9.76 2.94 -10.71
CA LEU A 89 10.47 2.02 -9.82
C LEU A 89 10.10 0.56 -10.11
N PHE A 90 8.82 0.28 -10.32
CA PHE A 90 8.39 -1.07 -10.64
C PHE A 90 8.98 -1.57 -11.96
N LEU A 91 8.95 -0.75 -13.03
CA LEU A 91 9.58 -1.08 -14.31
C LEU A 91 11.10 -1.28 -14.17
N ARG A 92 11.78 -0.41 -13.42
CA ARG A 92 13.21 -0.60 -13.13
C ARG A 92 13.49 -1.95 -12.51
N ILE A 93 12.68 -2.38 -11.51
CA ILE A 93 12.88 -3.65 -10.80
C ILE A 93 12.64 -4.85 -11.73
N LEU A 94 11.63 -4.77 -12.60
CA LEU A 94 11.36 -5.82 -13.59
C LEU A 94 12.51 -5.99 -14.60
N LEU A 95 13.16 -4.88 -14.96
CA LEU A 95 14.29 -4.87 -15.91
C LEU A 95 15.60 -5.25 -15.22
N TYR A 96 15.79 -4.82 -13.97
CA TYR A 96 17.06 -4.97 -13.22
C TYR A 96 16.75 -5.35 -11.76
N ASP A 97 16.63 -6.67 -11.50
CA ASP A 97 16.46 -7.19 -10.13
C ASP A 97 17.79 -7.12 -9.35
N ASN A 98 18.28 -5.88 -9.15
CA ASN A 98 19.48 -5.61 -8.35
C ASN A 98 19.19 -4.47 -7.37
N PRO A 99 18.89 -4.76 -6.08
CA PRO A 99 18.48 -3.77 -5.10
C PRO A 99 19.63 -2.86 -4.65
N THR A 100 19.97 -1.90 -5.47
CA THR A 100 20.98 -0.88 -5.20
C THR A 100 20.39 0.50 -5.39
N MET A 101 20.23 1.25 -4.29
CA MET A 101 19.81 2.66 -4.29
C MET A 101 20.75 3.50 -3.44
N GLY A 102 21.07 4.69 -3.92
CA GLY A 102 21.76 5.70 -3.13
C GLY A 102 20.83 6.35 -2.09
N SER A 103 21.42 6.97 -1.05
CA SER A 103 20.63 7.62 0.02
C SER A 103 19.71 8.73 -0.50
N ALA A 104 20.14 9.50 -1.51
CA ALA A 104 19.30 10.51 -2.16
C ALA A 104 18.11 9.86 -2.90
N GLU A 105 18.36 8.76 -3.62
CA GLU A 105 17.34 8.04 -4.34
C GLU A 105 16.30 7.43 -3.38
N ILE A 106 16.72 6.86 -2.26
CA ILE A 106 15.82 6.38 -1.20
C ILE A 106 15.00 7.56 -0.65
N PHE A 107 15.63 8.75 -0.45
CA PHE A 107 14.94 9.93 0.07
C PHE A 107 13.82 10.40 -0.87
N PHE A 108 14.14 10.67 -2.11
CA PHE A 108 13.17 11.21 -3.07
C PHE A 108 12.09 10.19 -3.44
N SER A 109 12.44 8.91 -3.61
CA SER A 109 11.45 7.87 -3.87
C SER A 109 10.49 7.72 -2.69
N GLY A 110 10.99 7.68 -1.46
CA GLY A 110 10.14 7.59 -0.27
C GLY A 110 9.18 8.76 -0.14
N TYR A 111 9.66 9.98 -0.34
CA TYR A 111 8.82 11.17 -0.30
C TYR A 111 7.71 11.12 -1.36
N LEU A 112 8.07 10.87 -2.62
CA LEU A 112 7.14 10.83 -3.75
C LEU A 112 6.23 9.59 -3.77
N MET A 113 6.49 8.60 -2.93
CA MET A 113 5.61 7.45 -2.73
C MET A 113 4.67 7.65 -1.55
N ILE A 114 5.20 8.06 -0.39
CA ILE A 114 4.44 8.11 0.86
C ILE A 114 3.46 9.28 0.86
N PHE A 115 3.93 10.50 0.63
CA PHE A 115 3.08 11.69 0.69
C PHE A 115 1.91 11.63 -0.32
N PRO A 116 2.12 11.36 -1.62
CA PRO A 116 1.01 11.25 -2.57
C PRO A 116 0.02 10.13 -2.22
N SER A 117 0.49 9.02 -1.66
CA SER A 117 -0.39 7.91 -1.31
C SER A 117 -1.35 8.26 -0.17
N PHE A 118 -0.89 8.97 0.84
CA PHE A 118 -1.76 9.41 1.93
C PHE A 118 -2.69 10.55 1.51
N VAL A 119 -2.23 11.49 0.67
CA VAL A 119 -3.11 12.48 0.01
C VAL A 119 -4.19 11.78 -0.80
N SER A 120 -3.84 10.76 -1.57
CA SER A 120 -4.79 9.94 -2.31
C SER A 120 -5.81 9.25 -1.41
N GLY A 121 -5.36 8.75 -0.26
CA GLY A 121 -6.25 8.17 0.75
C GLY A 121 -7.28 9.17 1.28
N ILE A 122 -6.90 10.43 1.49
CA ILE A 122 -7.81 11.51 1.90
C ILE A 122 -8.82 11.79 0.79
N ILE A 123 -8.36 11.98 -0.45
CA ILE A 123 -9.24 12.22 -1.63
C ILE A 123 -10.25 11.09 -1.79
N ILE A 124 -9.80 9.83 -1.72
CA ILE A 124 -10.68 8.66 -1.84
C ILE A 124 -11.70 8.64 -0.70
N PHE A 125 -11.26 8.93 0.53
CA PHE A 125 -12.16 8.94 1.69
C PHE A 125 -13.23 10.03 1.58
N GLU A 126 -12.85 11.25 1.20
CA GLU A 126 -13.77 12.37 1.06
C GLU A 126 -14.80 12.16 -0.07
N SER A 127 -14.38 11.51 -1.17
CA SER A 127 -15.26 11.21 -2.30
C SER A 127 -16.12 9.97 -2.06
N TYR A 128 -15.48 8.87 -1.65
CA TYR A 128 -16.11 7.55 -1.49
C TYR A 128 -15.45 6.74 -0.36
N ALA A 129 -15.86 6.95 0.88
CA ALA A 129 -15.29 6.26 2.05
C ALA A 129 -15.34 4.72 1.94
N LYS A 130 -16.41 4.15 1.31
CA LYS A 130 -16.52 2.71 1.05
C LYS A 130 -15.41 2.20 0.13
N LEU A 131 -14.94 3.01 -0.82
CA LEU A 131 -13.88 2.64 -1.74
C LEU A 131 -12.54 2.51 -1.04
N LEU A 132 -12.22 3.39 -0.09
CA LEU A 132 -11.00 3.27 0.72
C LEU A 132 -10.96 1.93 1.46
N MET A 133 -12.08 1.54 2.08
CA MET A 133 -12.21 0.24 2.74
C MET A 133 -12.03 -0.93 1.75
N LEU A 134 -12.65 -0.81 0.56
CA LEU A 134 -12.55 -1.83 -0.47
C LEU A 134 -11.10 -2.01 -0.93
N VAL A 135 -10.34 -0.92 -1.11
CA VAL A 135 -8.91 -0.97 -1.43
C VAL A 135 -8.15 -1.76 -0.36
N LEU A 136 -8.32 -1.42 0.93
CA LEU A 136 -7.60 -2.09 2.03
C LEU A 136 -7.94 -3.59 2.12
N ILE A 137 -9.21 -3.94 2.00
CA ILE A 137 -9.67 -5.34 2.03
C ILE A 137 -9.13 -6.11 0.82
N ALA A 138 -9.23 -5.52 -0.37
CA ALA A 138 -8.81 -6.16 -1.60
C ALA A 138 -7.30 -6.40 -1.66
N VAL A 139 -6.47 -5.43 -1.23
CA VAL A 139 -5.02 -5.58 -1.10
C VAL A 139 -4.69 -6.72 -0.13
N SER A 140 -5.27 -6.70 1.07
CA SER A 140 -5.02 -7.73 2.09
C SER A 140 -5.41 -9.13 1.60
N PHE A 141 -6.49 -9.23 0.83
CA PHE A 141 -6.89 -10.50 0.23
C PHE A 141 -5.93 -10.92 -0.89
N ALA A 142 -5.53 -9.99 -1.78
CA ALA A 142 -4.61 -10.26 -2.88
C ALA A 142 -3.27 -10.80 -2.36
N ASP A 143 -2.70 -10.18 -1.32
CA ASP A 143 -1.45 -10.63 -0.70
C ASP A 143 -1.59 -12.00 -0.05
N SER A 144 -2.71 -12.24 0.64
CA SER A 144 -3.00 -13.55 1.22
C SER A 144 -3.14 -14.62 0.14
N ALA A 145 -3.88 -14.35 -0.93
CA ALA A 145 -4.05 -15.25 -2.05
C ALA A 145 -2.70 -15.54 -2.73
N ALA A 146 -1.90 -14.49 -3.03
CA ALA A 146 -0.57 -14.65 -3.61
C ALA A 146 0.34 -15.54 -2.75
N TYR A 147 0.30 -15.36 -1.43
CA TYR A 147 1.05 -16.20 -0.50
C TYR A 147 0.59 -17.67 -0.53
N PHE A 148 -0.73 -17.93 -0.44
CA PHE A 148 -1.25 -19.30 -0.41
C PHE A 148 -1.01 -20.03 -1.72
N PHE A 149 -1.30 -19.42 -2.86
CA PHE A 149 -1.05 -20.00 -4.18
C PHE A 149 0.44 -20.18 -4.44
N GLY A 150 1.26 -19.20 -4.08
CA GLY A 150 2.71 -19.27 -4.19
C GLY A 150 3.33 -20.37 -3.34
N LYS A 151 2.84 -20.57 -2.10
CA LYS A 151 3.31 -21.63 -1.21
C LYS A 151 2.91 -23.04 -1.71
N LYS A 152 1.71 -23.17 -2.29
CA LYS A 152 1.17 -24.47 -2.71
C LYS A 152 1.63 -24.87 -4.11
N PHE A 153 1.70 -23.93 -5.04
CA PHE A 153 1.92 -24.19 -6.46
C PHE A 153 3.17 -23.52 -7.02
N GLY A 154 3.85 -22.64 -6.23
CA GLY A 154 4.97 -21.83 -6.69
C GLY A 154 6.15 -22.68 -7.19
N ARG A 155 6.58 -22.41 -8.42
CA ARG A 155 7.73 -23.03 -9.08
C ARG A 155 8.69 -22.00 -9.65
N ARG A 156 8.16 -20.88 -10.18
CA ARG A 156 8.94 -19.86 -10.89
C ARG A 156 9.06 -18.62 -10.02
N ILE A 157 10.25 -18.37 -9.47
CA ILE A 157 10.58 -17.17 -8.73
C ILE A 157 10.63 -15.99 -9.70
N LEU A 158 9.90 -14.90 -9.40
CA LEU A 158 9.86 -13.71 -10.26
C LEU A 158 11.08 -12.82 -10.05
N LEU A 159 11.45 -12.57 -8.80
CA LEU A 159 12.48 -11.59 -8.42
C LEU A 159 13.42 -12.25 -7.39
N LYS A 160 14.54 -12.82 -7.90
CA LYS A 160 15.45 -13.63 -7.08
C LYS A 160 16.20 -12.83 -6.02
N ASN A 161 16.58 -11.59 -6.34
CA ASN A 161 17.40 -10.75 -5.46
C ASN A 161 16.56 -9.88 -4.54
N THR A 162 15.45 -9.35 -5.05
CA THR A 162 14.56 -8.45 -4.31
C THR A 162 13.62 -9.21 -3.37
N SER A 163 12.88 -10.19 -3.90
CA SER A 163 11.85 -10.93 -3.15
C SER A 163 11.76 -12.40 -3.61
N PRO A 164 12.66 -13.28 -3.12
CA PRO A 164 12.72 -14.69 -3.56
C PRO A 164 11.47 -15.51 -3.19
N GLY A 165 10.61 -15.01 -2.32
CA GLY A 165 9.33 -15.65 -1.98
C GLY A 165 8.20 -15.39 -2.96
N LYS A 166 8.38 -14.49 -3.91
CA LYS A 166 7.34 -14.14 -4.90
C LYS A 166 7.46 -15.03 -6.13
N THR A 167 6.38 -15.76 -6.42
CA THR A 167 6.31 -16.70 -7.55
C THR A 167 5.26 -16.26 -8.56
N LEU A 168 5.47 -16.65 -9.82
CA LEU A 168 4.53 -16.38 -10.90
C LEU A 168 3.16 -17.03 -10.64
N GLU A 169 3.18 -18.27 -10.12
CA GLU A 169 1.96 -19.01 -9.81
C GLU A 169 1.18 -18.35 -8.66
N GLY A 170 1.89 -17.75 -7.70
CA GLY A 170 1.28 -16.95 -6.64
C GLY A 170 0.57 -15.71 -7.19
N LEU A 171 1.24 -14.98 -8.09
CA LEU A 171 0.67 -13.80 -8.74
C LEU A 171 -0.56 -14.15 -9.59
N ILE A 172 -0.48 -15.21 -10.40
CA ILE A 172 -1.61 -15.68 -11.22
C ILE A 172 -2.77 -16.11 -10.32
N GLY A 173 -2.48 -16.85 -9.24
CA GLY A 173 -3.49 -17.27 -8.27
C GLY A 173 -4.22 -16.09 -7.63
N ALA A 174 -3.49 -15.05 -7.22
CA ALA A 174 -4.09 -13.82 -6.69
C ALA A 174 -4.91 -13.08 -7.76
N PHE A 175 -4.41 -13.01 -8.99
CA PHE A 175 -5.08 -12.34 -10.12
C PHE A 175 -6.42 -12.99 -10.48
N ILE A 176 -6.59 -14.28 -10.21
CA ILE A 176 -7.86 -15.00 -10.39
C ILE A 176 -8.73 -14.89 -9.13
N ALA A 177 -8.14 -15.11 -7.96
CA ALA A 177 -8.90 -15.20 -6.71
C ALA A 177 -9.45 -13.85 -6.23
N THR A 178 -8.72 -12.74 -6.43
CA THR A 178 -9.13 -11.42 -5.94
C THR A 178 -10.39 -10.90 -6.65
N PRO A 179 -10.51 -10.93 -7.99
CA PRO A 179 -11.74 -10.54 -8.66
C PRO A 179 -12.95 -11.41 -8.24
N ILE A 180 -12.75 -12.72 -8.05
CA ILE A 180 -13.81 -13.63 -7.60
C ILE A 180 -14.27 -13.26 -6.18
N PHE A 181 -13.31 -13.00 -5.28
CA PHE A 181 -13.59 -12.57 -3.92
C PHE A 181 -14.40 -11.26 -3.89
N LEU A 182 -13.99 -10.27 -4.69
CA LEU A 182 -14.68 -8.98 -4.77
C LEU A 182 -16.06 -9.11 -5.44
N ALA A 183 -16.21 -10.00 -6.42
CA ALA A 183 -17.50 -10.33 -7.00
C ALA A 183 -18.47 -10.91 -5.95
N LEU A 184 -17.98 -11.76 -5.05
CA LEU A 184 -18.78 -12.26 -3.92
C LEU A 184 -19.13 -11.17 -2.90
N LEU A 185 -18.21 -10.23 -2.64
CA LEU A 185 -18.46 -9.09 -1.76
C LEU A 185 -19.37 -8.03 -2.37
N SER A 186 -19.50 -7.96 -3.69
CA SER A 186 -20.26 -6.92 -4.38
C SER A 186 -21.72 -6.85 -3.93
N THR A 187 -22.33 -8.00 -3.68
CA THR A 187 -23.71 -8.11 -3.18
C THR A 187 -23.89 -7.58 -1.75
N LEU A 188 -22.83 -7.66 -0.92
CA LEU A 188 -22.86 -7.18 0.47
C LEU A 188 -22.58 -5.68 0.58
N MET A 189 -21.90 -5.11 -0.42
CA MET A 189 -21.45 -3.72 -0.42
C MET A 189 -22.24 -2.81 -1.38
N ASP A 190 -23.26 -3.33 -2.04
CA ASP A 190 -24.04 -2.65 -3.10
C ASP A 190 -23.15 -2.10 -4.21
N ILE A 191 -22.19 -2.91 -4.67
CA ILE A 191 -21.28 -2.57 -5.76
C ILE A 191 -21.68 -3.34 -7.01
N ASN A 192 -21.60 -2.71 -8.17
CA ASN A 192 -21.82 -3.35 -9.45
C ASN A 192 -20.84 -4.53 -9.63
N LEU A 193 -21.36 -5.70 -10.00
CA LEU A 193 -20.58 -6.94 -10.19
C LEU A 193 -19.42 -6.76 -11.18
N SER A 194 -19.67 -6.12 -12.32
CA SER A 194 -18.63 -5.88 -13.32
C SER A 194 -17.55 -4.93 -12.80
N GLY A 195 -17.95 -3.87 -12.06
CA GLY A 195 -17.04 -2.96 -11.39
C GLY A 195 -16.16 -3.67 -10.36
N ALA A 196 -16.73 -4.57 -9.55
CA ALA A 196 -15.98 -5.34 -8.56
C ALA A 196 -14.93 -6.26 -9.20
N ILE A 197 -15.26 -6.91 -10.32
CA ILE A 197 -14.33 -7.77 -11.06
C ILE A 197 -13.18 -6.92 -11.64
N ILE A 198 -13.50 -5.82 -12.34
CA ILE A 198 -12.49 -4.92 -12.91
C ILE A 198 -11.58 -4.35 -11.83
N PHE A 199 -12.17 -3.93 -10.71
CA PHE A 199 -11.42 -3.44 -9.55
C PHE A 199 -10.42 -4.48 -9.04
N GLY A 200 -10.84 -5.76 -8.91
CA GLY A 200 -9.98 -6.85 -8.51
C GLY A 200 -8.83 -7.11 -9.49
N MET A 201 -9.08 -6.99 -10.78
CA MET A 201 -8.04 -7.13 -11.81
C MET A 201 -7.01 -6.01 -11.76
N ILE A 202 -7.41 -4.79 -11.41
CA ILE A 202 -6.51 -3.63 -11.30
C ILE A 202 -5.73 -3.66 -9.99
N ILE A 203 -6.37 -3.96 -8.87
CA ILE A 203 -5.74 -3.85 -7.56
C ILE A 203 -4.68 -4.93 -7.32
N THR A 204 -4.85 -6.12 -7.89
CA THR A 204 -3.91 -7.23 -7.70
C THR A 204 -2.49 -6.90 -8.19
N PRO A 205 -2.26 -6.44 -9.43
CA PRO A 205 -0.92 -6.05 -9.87
C PRO A 205 -0.39 -4.81 -9.14
N LEU A 206 -1.25 -3.88 -8.70
CA LEU A 206 -0.82 -2.72 -7.92
C LEU A 206 -0.34 -3.11 -6.51
N SER A 207 -1.07 -4.01 -5.81
CA SER A 207 -0.65 -4.59 -4.53
C SER A 207 0.69 -5.31 -4.67
N PHE A 208 0.82 -6.16 -5.70
CA PHE A 208 2.08 -6.85 -5.99
C PHE A 208 3.23 -5.88 -6.24
N ALA A 209 3.00 -4.80 -7.01
CA ALA A 209 4.01 -3.78 -7.28
C ALA A 209 4.46 -3.08 -5.99
N GLY A 210 3.54 -2.79 -5.07
CA GLY A 210 3.83 -2.18 -3.77
C GLY A 210 4.80 -3.02 -2.93
N ASP A 211 4.47 -4.28 -2.70
CA ASP A 211 5.31 -5.20 -1.96
C ASP A 211 6.70 -5.37 -2.62
N VAL A 212 6.74 -5.46 -3.94
CA VAL A 212 8.01 -5.58 -4.68
C VAL A 212 8.88 -4.32 -4.53
N VAL A 213 8.30 -3.14 -4.70
CA VAL A 213 9.05 -1.87 -4.61
C VAL A 213 9.56 -1.63 -3.19
N PHE A 214 8.73 -1.81 -2.17
CA PHE A 214 9.20 -1.69 -0.78
C PHE A 214 10.22 -2.77 -0.43
N SER A 215 10.06 -3.99 -0.93
CA SER A 215 11.08 -5.04 -0.76
C SER A 215 12.41 -4.63 -1.38
N PHE A 216 12.41 -4.04 -2.58
CA PHE A 216 13.61 -3.53 -3.24
C PHE A 216 14.30 -2.43 -2.42
N ILE A 217 13.53 -1.45 -1.91
CA ILE A 217 14.06 -0.37 -1.06
C ILE A 217 14.66 -0.94 0.23
N LYS A 218 13.97 -1.87 0.90
CA LYS A 218 14.47 -2.54 2.11
C LYS A 218 15.80 -3.26 1.85
N ARG A 219 15.92 -4.00 0.74
CA ARG A 219 17.19 -4.64 0.38
C ARG A 219 18.29 -3.63 0.07
N SER A 220 17.97 -2.53 -0.60
CA SER A 220 18.92 -1.45 -0.86
C SER A 220 19.43 -0.78 0.43
N ALA A 221 18.60 -0.73 1.46
CA ALA A 221 18.96 -0.28 2.80
C ALA A 221 19.62 -1.36 3.69
N ASN A 222 19.84 -2.58 3.15
CA ASN A 222 20.37 -3.74 3.88
C ASN A 222 19.51 -4.19 5.07
N VAL A 223 18.19 -4.03 4.98
CA VAL A 223 17.24 -4.52 5.97
C VAL A 223 16.24 -5.49 5.32
N LYS A 224 15.56 -6.29 6.15
CA LYS A 224 14.53 -7.21 5.69
C LYS A 224 13.13 -6.70 6.00
N ASP A 225 12.91 -6.28 7.22
CA ASP A 225 11.62 -5.80 7.72
C ASP A 225 11.77 -4.31 8.05
N SER A 226 10.72 -3.51 7.86
CA SER A 226 10.77 -2.06 8.12
C SER A 226 10.94 -1.77 9.62
N SER A 227 10.29 -2.58 10.47
CA SER A 227 10.40 -2.54 11.93
C SER A 227 9.91 -3.83 12.58
N ASN A 228 9.82 -3.84 13.92
CA ASN A 228 9.21 -4.91 14.70
C ASN A 228 7.97 -4.42 15.47
N LEU A 229 7.31 -3.36 15.00
CA LEU A 229 6.18 -2.75 15.70
C LEU A 229 4.94 -3.64 15.71
N ILE A 230 4.71 -4.39 14.62
CA ILE A 230 3.54 -5.26 14.50
C ILE A 230 3.96 -6.71 14.66
N PRO A 231 3.63 -7.39 15.79
CA PRO A 231 4.01 -8.77 16.02
C PRO A 231 3.56 -9.71 14.91
N GLY A 232 4.53 -10.36 14.24
CA GLY A 232 4.28 -11.31 13.14
C GLY A 232 4.14 -10.71 11.75
N HIS A 233 3.99 -9.38 11.61
CA HIS A 233 3.94 -8.67 10.32
C HIS A 233 5.19 -7.83 10.05
N GLY A 234 5.94 -7.40 11.08
CA GLY A 234 7.06 -6.48 10.92
C GLY A 234 6.65 -5.06 11.26
N GLY A 235 6.66 -4.14 10.30
CA GLY A 235 6.25 -2.76 10.47
C GLY A 235 4.94 -2.39 9.78
N PHE A 236 4.56 -1.13 9.90
CA PHE A 236 3.42 -0.55 9.18
C PHE A 236 3.65 -0.52 7.67
N ILE A 237 4.90 -0.28 7.22
CA ILE A 237 5.26 -0.37 5.80
C ILE A 237 5.02 -1.79 5.30
N ASP A 238 5.46 -2.82 6.06
CA ASP A 238 5.30 -4.23 5.66
C ASP A 238 3.83 -4.68 5.60
N LEU A 239 2.94 -3.97 6.28
CA LEU A 239 1.50 -4.21 6.29
C LEU A 239 0.76 -3.44 5.19
N LEU A 240 1.23 -2.24 4.84
CA LEU A 240 0.50 -1.28 4.00
C LEU A 240 1.12 -1.09 2.62
N ASP A 241 2.22 -1.78 2.31
CA ASP A 241 3.01 -1.61 1.07
C ASP A 241 2.15 -1.68 -0.21
N GLY A 242 1.32 -2.69 -0.35
CA GLY A 242 0.37 -2.82 -1.45
C GLY A 242 -0.70 -1.73 -1.46
N SER A 243 -1.18 -1.32 -0.27
CA SER A 243 -2.17 -0.24 -0.14
C SER A 243 -1.58 1.11 -0.53
N ILE A 244 -0.38 1.44 -0.02
CA ILE A 244 0.34 2.67 -0.33
C ILE A 244 0.57 2.79 -1.85
N ALA A 245 0.90 1.68 -2.52
CA ALA A 245 1.06 1.67 -3.98
C ALA A 245 -0.26 1.86 -4.73
N SER A 246 -1.36 1.29 -4.24
CA SER A 246 -2.65 1.28 -4.94
C SER A 246 -3.37 2.63 -4.85
N LEU A 247 -3.26 3.34 -3.73
CA LEU A 247 -4.03 4.56 -3.47
C LEU A 247 -3.87 5.66 -4.54
N PRO A 248 -2.66 6.02 -5.02
CA PRO A 248 -2.53 7.08 -6.03
C PRO A 248 -3.24 6.75 -7.35
N PHE A 249 -3.21 5.49 -7.78
CA PHE A 249 -3.87 5.06 -9.02
C PHE A 249 -5.39 5.13 -8.91
N PHE A 250 -5.95 4.74 -7.76
CA PHE A 250 -7.39 4.85 -7.54
C PHE A 250 -7.85 6.31 -7.36
N ALA A 251 -7.07 7.15 -6.68
CA ALA A 251 -7.36 8.58 -6.60
C ALA A 251 -7.34 9.22 -8.00
N LEU A 252 -6.32 8.91 -8.81
CA LEU A 252 -6.23 9.39 -10.19
C LEU A 252 -7.43 8.96 -11.03
N LEU A 253 -7.90 7.72 -10.85
CA LEU A 253 -9.09 7.20 -11.52
C LEU A 253 -10.33 8.00 -11.10
N LEU A 254 -10.55 8.21 -9.80
CA LEU A 254 -11.70 8.98 -9.29
C LEU A 254 -11.69 10.43 -9.77
N MET A 255 -10.54 11.09 -9.83
CA MET A 255 -10.42 12.48 -10.29
C MET A 255 -10.79 12.65 -11.77
N ASN A 256 -10.78 11.56 -12.55
CA ASN A 256 -11.12 11.56 -13.98
C ASN A 256 -12.47 10.92 -14.30
N LEU A 257 -13.20 10.43 -13.28
CA LEU A 257 -14.57 9.97 -13.49
C LEU A 257 -15.52 11.17 -13.57
N PRO A 258 -16.54 11.11 -14.44
CA PRO A 258 -17.58 12.12 -14.47
C PRO A 258 -18.34 12.17 -13.16
N GLU A 259 -18.78 13.36 -12.72
CA GLU A 259 -19.46 13.62 -11.41
C GLU A 259 -20.74 12.79 -11.17
N ASN A 260 -21.20 12.05 -12.16
CA ASN A 260 -22.44 11.25 -12.13
C ASN A 260 -22.19 9.74 -12.01
N PHE A 261 -21.00 9.31 -11.53
CA PHE A 261 -20.73 7.87 -11.30
C PHE A 261 -20.96 7.50 -9.86
#